data_a9b841da96141d9ecb853f83e1e6529a
#
_entry.id   a9b841da96141d9ecb853f83e1e6529a
#
_cell.length_a   1.000
_cell.length_b   1.000
_cell.length_c   1.000
_cell.angle_alpha   90.00
_cell.angle_beta   90.00
_cell.angle_gamma   90.00
#
_symmetry.space_group_name_H-M   'P 1'
#
loop_
_entity.id
_entity.type
_entity.pdbx_description
1 polymer ?
#
loop_
_entity_poly.entity_id
_entity_poly.type
_entity_poly.pdbx_seq_one_letter_code
_entity_poly.pdbx_strand_id
1 'polypeptide(L)'
;MKRTKFIGLGIALATLLSFSSCNDKMKNETTVDKSEPTETVAVIETPDYFMLRPAVEKAYGYSHAVKIGNSIKISGAVSMDDQGNPTAAGDLEQQMKNCYADLEKVLKHYNCTFDDVVVENVFTTDMPKFLEFAGYRTEIYKNHFPTGSWLGVKELAIPEFMIEIELEVHKAE
;
A
#
# COMPACT_ATOMS: atom_id res chain seq x y z
N MET A 1 44.22 30.93 5.50
CA MET A 1 44.67 32.25 5.01
C MET A 1 43.96 32.61 3.72
N LYS A 2 43.53 33.87 3.68
CA LYS A 2 42.94 34.72 2.60
C LYS A 2 41.46 34.56 2.32
N ARG A 3 40.74 35.50 2.95
CA ARG A 3 39.40 36.03 2.57
C ARG A 3 39.56 36.85 1.28
N THR A 4 38.53 36.81 0.44
CA THR A 4 38.29 37.91 -0.52
C THR A 4 36.78 38.19 -0.52
N LYS A 5 36.47 39.40 -0.06
CA LYS A 5 35.17 40.06 -0.20
C LYS A 5 35.12 40.72 -1.56
N PHE A 6 33.99 40.68 -2.22
CA PHE A 6 33.63 41.65 -3.26
C PHE A 6 32.28 42.32 -2.95
N ILE A 7 32.36 43.64 -2.83
CA ILE A 7 31.27 44.61 -2.70
C ILE A 7 31.12 45.24 -4.09
N GLY A 8 29.93 45.46 -4.53
CA GLY A 8 29.57 46.28 -5.69
C GLY A 8 28.06 46.39 -5.78
N LEU A 9 27.51 47.35 -5.26
CA LEU A 9 27.09 48.71 -5.57
C LEU A 9 26.20 48.80 -6.85
N GLY A 10 24.94 49.02 -6.58
CA GLY A 10 23.85 49.79 -7.08
C GLY A 10 23.79 50.22 -8.56
N ILE A 11 22.57 50.32 -9.03
CA ILE A 11 22.01 51.50 -9.68
C ILE A 11 20.51 51.29 -9.84
N ALA A 12 19.73 52.15 -9.22
CA ALA A 12 18.30 52.34 -9.45
C ALA A 12 18.12 53.11 -10.77
N LEU A 13 17.16 52.71 -11.58
CA LEU A 13 16.65 53.57 -12.65
C LEU A 13 15.12 53.46 -12.68
N ALA A 14 14.52 54.51 -12.14
CA ALA A 14 13.09 54.78 -12.24
C ALA A 14 12.81 55.42 -13.61
N THR A 15 11.90 54.84 -14.38
CA THR A 15 11.26 55.54 -15.50
C THR A 15 9.76 55.52 -15.32
N LEU A 16 9.23 56.71 -14.93
CA LEU A 16 7.82 57.06 -15.09
C LEU A 16 7.54 57.21 -16.58
N LEU A 17 6.53 56.55 -17.07
CA LEU A 17 5.84 56.90 -18.30
C LEU A 17 4.34 56.95 -18.03
N SER A 18 3.85 58.17 -17.97
CA SER A 18 2.44 58.54 -18.01
C SER A 18 1.92 58.35 -19.43
N PHE A 19 0.84 57.63 -19.62
CA PHE A 19 0.02 57.73 -20.81
C PHE A 19 -1.44 57.94 -20.47
N SER A 20 -1.95 58.95 -21.13
CA SER A 20 -3.25 59.54 -21.04
C SER A 20 -4.37 58.65 -21.58
N SER A 21 -5.47 58.75 -20.91
CA SER A 21 -6.86 58.56 -21.28
C SER A 21 -7.20 58.45 -22.78
N CYS A 22 -7.92 57.39 -23.14
CA CYS A 22 -9.00 57.47 -24.12
C CYS A 22 -10.17 56.58 -23.67
N ASN A 23 -11.31 57.24 -23.60
CA ASN A 23 -12.59 56.70 -23.19
C ASN A 23 -13.26 56.14 -24.46
N ASP A 24 -13.55 54.85 -24.50
CA ASP A 24 -14.54 54.31 -25.41
C ASP A 24 -15.43 53.26 -24.70
N LYS A 25 -16.70 53.65 -24.63
CA LYS A 25 -17.79 52.78 -24.14
C LYS A 25 -18.03 51.68 -25.16
N MET A 26 -17.68 50.45 -24.80
CA MET A 26 -18.29 49.29 -25.38
C MET A 26 -18.91 48.44 -24.25
N LYS A 27 -20.22 48.43 -24.21
CA LYS A 27 -21.01 47.49 -23.42
C LYS A 27 -20.82 46.09 -24.02
N ASN A 28 -20.10 45.23 -23.31
CA ASN A 28 -20.23 43.80 -23.47
C ASN A 28 -20.66 43.24 -22.12
N GLU A 29 -21.90 42.83 -22.01
CA GLU A 29 -22.41 41.99 -20.94
C GLU A 29 -21.75 40.60 -21.09
N THR A 30 -20.66 40.38 -20.40
CA THR A 30 -20.13 39.04 -20.18
C THR A 30 -20.82 38.54 -18.94
N THR A 31 -21.81 37.69 -19.11
CA THR A 31 -22.36 36.82 -18.03
C THR A 31 -21.22 35.96 -17.53
N VAL A 32 -20.64 36.34 -16.40
CA VAL A 32 -19.76 35.47 -15.63
C VAL A 32 -20.64 34.39 -15.00
N ASP A 33 -20.60 33.23 -15.60
CA ASP A 33 -21.14 32.01 -15.01
C ASP A 33 -20.37 31.76 -13.70
N LYS A 34 -21.01 32.10 -12.59
CA LYS A 34 -20.55 31.69 -11.24
C LYS A 34 -20.90 30.22 -11.06
N SER A 35 -20.05 29.32 -11.59
CA SER A 35 -20.00 27.99 -11.10
C SER A 35 -19.51 28.04 -9.63
N GLU A 36 -20.40 27.86 -8.70
CA GLU A 36 -20.07 27.63 -7.29
C GLU A 36 -19.08 26.47 -7.22
N PRO A 37 -17.98 26.58 -6.45
CA PRO A 37 -17.11 25.43 -6.21
C PRO A 37 -17.95 24.37 -5.48
N THR A 38 -18.17 23.23 -6.14
CA THR A 38 -18.74 22.05 -5.51
C THR A 38 -17.79 21.64 -4.40
N GLU A 39 -18.12 21.92 -3.15
CA GLU A 39 -17.40 21.35 -1.99
C GLU A 39 -17.49 19.84 -2.11
N THR A 40 -16.39 19.22 -2.50
CA THR A 40 -16.22 17.77 -2.35
C THR A 40 -16.13 17.48 -0.86
N VAL A 41 -17.24 17.04 -0.28
CA VAL A 41 -17.26 16.53 1.09
C VAL A 41 -16.32 15.33 1.12
N ALA A 42 -15.19 15.45 1.82
CA ALA A 42 -14.30 14.32 2.02
C ALA A 42 -15.07 13.23 2.77
N VAL A 43 -15.26 12.10 2.10
CA VAL A 43 -15.86 10.92 2.74
C VAL A 43 -14.83 10.42 3.76
N ILE A 44 -15.17 10.49 5.05
CA ILE A 44 -14.35 9.91 6.11
C ILE A 44 -14.57 8.39 6.05
N GLU A 45 -13.59 7.68 5.50
CA GLU A 45 -13.61 6.23 5.43
C GLU A 45 -13.28 5.64 6.81
N THR A 46 -14.19 4.84 7.35
CA THR A 46 -13.98 4.15 8.64
C THR A 46 -13.26 2.82 8.40
N PRO A 47 -12.13 2.54 9.09
CA PRO A 47 -11.46 1.25 8.98
C PRO A 47 -12.35 0.08 9.41
N ASP A 48 -12.40 -0.96 8.59
CA ASP A 48 -13.08 -2.24 8.88
C ASP A 48 -12.03 -3.32 9.14
N TYR A 49 -11.99 -3.85 10.37
CA TYR A 49 -11.00 -4.81 10.84
C TYR A 49 -11.56 -6.24 10.79
N PHE A 50 -10.78 -7.15 10.25
CA PHE A 50 -11.12 -8.57 10.14
C PHE A 50 -10.14 -9.44 10.94
N MET A 51 -10.66 -10.49 11.57
CA MET A 51 -9.92 -11.53 12.26
C MET A 51 -10.23 -12.89 11.65
N LEU A 52 -9.22 -13.57 11.13
CA LEU A 52 -9.34 -14.92 10.58
C LEU A 52 -9.44 -15.97 11.69
N ARG A 53 -8.65 -15.80 12.76
CA ARG A 53 -8.60 -16.63 13.97
C ARG A 53 -8.72 -15.76 15.22
N PRO A 54 -9.94 -15.31 15.58
CA PRO A 54 -10.12 -14.26 16.59
C PRO A 54 -9.49 -14.53 17.96
N ALA A 55 -9.44 -15.79 18.40
CA ALA A 55 -8.84 -16.15 19.69
C ALA A 55 -7.32 -15.98 19.66
N VAL A 56 -6.68 -16.42 18.58
CA VAL A 56 -5.23 -16.34 18.38
C VAL A 56 -4.79 -14.88 18.21
N GLU A 57 -5.46 -14.16 17.30
CA GLU A 57 -5.12 -12.79 16.94
C GLU A 57 -5.30 -11.84 18.12
N LYS A 58 -6.34 -12.03 18.95
CA LYS A 58 -6.52 -11.29 20.21
C LYS A 58 -5.42 -11.58 21.22
N ALA A 59 -4.99 -12.84 21.32
CA ALA A 59 -3.92 -13.22 22.24
C ALA A 59 -2.57 -12.61 21.84
N TYR A 60 -2.30 -12.48 20.55
CA TYR A 60 -1.10 -11.84 20.00
C TYR A 60 -1.22 -10.33 19.78
N GLY A 61 -2.44 -9.75 19.90
CA GLY A 61 -2.66 -8.31 19.84
C GLY A 61 -2.62 -7.71 18.42
N TYR A 62 -3.11 -8.43 17.40
CA TYR A 62 -3.20 -7.92 16.02
C TYR A 62 -4.54 -8.24 15.37
N SER A 63 -4.83 -7.59 14.25
CA SER A 63 -5.94 -7.93 13.34
C SER A 63 -5.36 -8.54 12.07
N HIS A 64 -6.02 -9.56 11.51
CA HIS A 64 -5.51 -10.23 10.31
C HIS A 64 -5.57 -9.32 9.07
N ALA A 65 -6.60 -8.47 8.98
CA ALA A 65 -6.69 -7.49 7.91
C ALA A 65 -7.42 -6.22 8.35
N VAL A 66 -7.19 -5.14 7.62
CA VAL A 66 -7.95 -3.88 7.70
C VAL A 66 -8.28 -3.37 6.32
N LYS A 67 -9.55 -3.03 6.09
CA LYS A 67 -10.02 -2.35 4.88
C LYS A 67 -10.29 -0.88 5.17
N ILE A 68 -9.80 0.01 4.30
CA ILE A 68 -10.06 1.46 4.32
C ILE A 68 -10.36 1.85 2.87
N GLY A 69 -11.60 2.24 2.61
CA GLY A 69 -12.06 2.47 1.23
C GLY A 69 -11.84 1.25 0.34
N ASN A 70 -11.15 1.44 -0.74
CA ASN A 70 -10.81 0.39 -1.70
C ASN A 70 -9.48 -0.34 -1.40
N SER A 71 -8.78 0.05 -0.35
CA SER A 71 -7.50 -0.54 0.02
C SER A 71 -7.65 -1.49 1.21
N ILE A 72 -7.01 -2.66 1.11
CA ILE A 72 -6.97 -3.66 2.18
C ILE A 72 -5.51 -4.00 2.46
N LYS A 73 -5.13 -3.93 3.75
CA LYS A 73 -3.84 -4.44 4.22
C LYS A 73 -4.07 -5.75 4.96
N ILE A 74 -3.34 -6.78 4.58
CA ILE A 74 -3.44 -8.12 5.16
C ILE A 74 -2.11 -8.42 5.85
N SER A 75 -2.18 -8.72 7.15
CA SER A 75 -1.03 -9.10 7.96
C SER A 75 -0.40 -10.40 7.48
N GLY A 76 0.85 -10.65 7.88
CA GLY A 76 1.58 -11.84 7.51
C GLY A 76 0.83 -13.13 7.86
N ALA A 77 0.61 -13.95 6.83
CA ALA A 77 0.09 -15.30 6.99
C ALA A 77 1.24 -16.28 7.18
N VAL A 78 1.16 -17.12 8.20
CA VAL A 78 2.09 -18.20 8.50
C VAL A 78 1.34 -19.54 8.55
N SER A 79 2.08 -20.64 8.45
CA SER A 79 1.48 -21.99 8.45
C SER A 79 1.07 -22.43 9.85
N MET A 80 -0.21 -22.18 10.24
CA MET A 80 -0.77 -22.56 11.53
C MET A 80 -2.18 -23.14 11.39
N ASP A 81 -2.59 -23.93 12.39
CA ASP A 81 -3.98 -24.38 12.53
C ASP A 81 -4.90 -23.30 13.14
N ASP A 82 -6.19 -23.61 13.34
CA ASP A 82 -7.16 -22.67 13.90
C ASP A 82 -6.92 -22.37 15.40
N GLN A 83 -6.08 -23.14 16.07
CA GLN A 83 -5.66 -22.94 17.46
C GLN A 83 -4.35 -22.15 17.57
N GLY A 84 -3.72 -21.82 16.42
CA GLY A 84 -2.45 -21.09 16.36
C GLY A 84 -1.21 -21.98 16.49
N ASN A 85 -1.35 -23.31 16.45
CA ASN A 85 -0.21 -24.20 16.47
C ASN A 85 0.46 -24.25 15.09
N PRO A 86 1.81 -24.23 15.01
CA PRO A 86 2.52 -24.41 13.76
C PRO A 86 2.16 -25.70 13.05
N THR A 87 2.01 -25.66 11.73
CA THR A 87 1.78 -26.84 10.90
C THR A 87 2.87 -26.97 9.83
N ALA A 88 3.06 -28.17 9.31
CA ALA A 88 4.09 -28.49 8.30
C ALA A 88 5.51 -28.03 8.69
N ALA A 89 5.90 -28.24 9.97
CA ALA A 89 7.23 -27.88 10.45
C ALA A 89 8.34 -28.56 9.60
N GLY A 90 9.31 -27.75 9.13
CA GLY A 90 10.41 -28.21 8.27
C GLY A 90 10.06 -28.37 6.78
N ASP A 91 8.80 -28.21 6.41
CA ASP A 91 8.32 -28.28 5.02
C ASP A 91 7.90 -26.88 4.50
N LEU A 92 8.86 -26.13 3.94
CA LEU A 92 8.64 -24.77 3.45
C LEU A 92 7.60 -24.75 2.31
N GLU A 93 7.61 -25.74 1.42
CA GLU A 93 6.66 -25.79 0.31
C GLU A 93 5.22 -25.89 0.82
N GLN A 94 4.98 -26.81 1.76
CA GLN A 94 3.64 -26.95 2.35
C GLN A 94 3.26 -25.72 3.18
N GLN A 95 4.20 -25.12 3.93
CA GLN A 95 3.94 -23.89 4.66
C GLN A 95 3.54 -22.76 3.72
N MET A 96 4.22 -22.60 2.59
CA MET A 96 3.88 -21.60 1.57
C MET A 96 2.45 -21.81 1.04
N LYS A 97 2.07 -23.05 0.73
CA LYS A 97 0.71 -23.38 0.29
C LYS A 97 -0.34 -23.05 1.36
N ASN A 98 -0.03 -23.31 2.61
CA ASN A 98 -0.92 -22.99 3.74
C ASN A 98 -1.08 -21.47 3.92
N CYS A 99 -0.01 -20.68 3.76
CA CYS A 99 -0.07 -19.22 3.77
C CYS A 99 -1.03 -18.70 2.68
N TYR A 100 -0.89 -19.14 1.43
CA TYR A 100 -1.80 -18.73 0.35
C TYR A 100 -3.23 -19.17 0.57
N ALA A 101 -3.46 -20.35 1.17
CA ALA A 101 -4.81 -20.81 1.51
C ALA A 101 -5.49 -19.91 2.56
N ASP A 102 -4.74 -19.41 3.54
CA ASP A 102 -5.27 -18.46 4.53
C ASP A 102 -5.49 -17.07 3.92
N LEU A 103 -4.55 -16.58 3.12
CA LEU A 103 -4.71 -15.32 2.38
C LEU A 103 -5.94 -15.34 1.47
N GLU A 104 -6.20 -16.47 0.80
CA GLU A 104 -7.41 -16.65 -0.01
C GLU A 104 -8.70 -16.51 0.80
N LYS A 105 -8.74 -17.02 2.04
CA LYS A 105 -9.89 -16.85 2.94
C LYS A 105 -10.14 -15.38 3.26
N VAL A 106 -9.06 -14.62 3.52
CA VAL A 106 -9.16 -13.18 3.79
C VAL A 106 -9.63 -12.42 2.56
N LEU A 107 -9.06 -12.71 1.39
CA LEU A 107 -9.49 -12.11 0.13
C LEU A 107 -10.99 -12.36 -0.13
N LYS A 108 -11.45 -13.60 0.04
CA LYS A 108 -12.86 -13.97 -0.10
C LYS A 108 -13.78 -13.23 0.87
N HIS A 109 -13.34 -12.98 2.11
CA HIS A 109 -14.11 -12.19 3.07
C HIS A 109 -14.45 -10.79 2.52
N TYR A 110 -13.50 -10.16 1.84
CA TYR A 110 -13.68 -8.84 1.23
C TYR A 110 -14.18 -8.88 -0.23
N ASN A 111 -14.63 -10.05 -0.71
CA ASN A 111 -15.01 -10.28 -2.11
C ASN A 111 -13.89 -9.87 -3.10
N CYS A 112 -12.64 -10.17 -2.76
CA CYS A 112 -11.45 -9.99 -3.58
C CYS A 112 -10.87 -11.34 -4.01
N THR A 113 -9.98 -11.28 -4.98
CA THR A 113 -9.20 -12.41 -5.49
C THR A 113 -7.72 -12.04 -5.52
N PHE A 114 -6.84 -12.96 -5.89
CA PHE A 114 -5.43 -12.66 -6.11
C PHE A 114 -5.18 -11.67 -7.26
N ASP A 115 -6.15 -11.46 -8.14
CA ASP A 115 -6.05 -10.43 -9.20
C ASP A 115 -6.20 -9.01 -8.66
N ASP A 116 -6.70 -8.82 -7.44
CA ASP A 116 -6.82 -7.51 -6.77
C ASP A 116 -5.56 -7.19 -5.94
N VAL A 117 -4.61 -8.13 -5.82
CA VAL A 117 -3.37 -7.95 -5.03
C VAL A 117 -2.40 -7.06 -5.78
N VAL A 118 -1.95 -5.99 -5.14
CA VAL A 118 -1.01 -5.02 -5.71
C VAL A 118 0.39 -5.10 -5.10
N VAL A 119 0.51 -5.60 -3.86
CA VAL A 119 1.78 -5.85 -3.19
C VAL A 119 1.77 -7.22 -2.52
N GLU A 120 2.87 -7.98 -2.65
CA GLU A 120 3.16 -9.20 -1.91
C GLU A 120 4.58 -9.11 -1.34
N ASN A 121 4.70 -9.18 -0.03
CA ASN A 121 6.00 -9.30 0.61
C ASN A 121 6.15 -10.70 1.22
N VAL A 122 7.27 -11.34 0.93
CA VAL A 122 7.60 -12.67 1.44
C VAL A 122 8.80 -12.57 2.36
N PHE A 123 8.64 -13.08 3.57
CA PHE A 123 9.71 -13.22 4.56
C PHE A 123 9.99 -14.71 4.74
N THR A 124 11.26 -15.11 4.67
CA THR A 124 11.63 -16.51 4.84
C THR A 124 12.92 -16.66 5.62
N THR A 125 12.99 -17.72 6.44
CA THR A 125 14.22 -18.10 7.15
C THR A 125 15.17 -18.93 6.28
N ASP A 126 14.71 -19.40 5.09
CA ASP A 126 15.48 -20.20 4.14
C ASP A 126 15.24 -19.73 2.69
N MET A 127 15.91 -18.65 2.30
CA MET A 127 15.80 -18.07 0.96
C MET A 127 16.19 -19.07 -0.16
N PRO A 128 17.27 -19.86 -0.06
CA PRO A 128 17.58 -20.85 -1.08
C PRO A 128 16.43 -21.83 -1.32
N LYS A 129 15.85 -22.37 -0.25
CA LYS A 129 14.73 -23.32 -0.34
C LYS A 129 13.45 -22.64 -0.86
N PHE A 130 13.18 -21.39 -0.46
CA PHE A 130 12.06 -20.64 -1.03
C PHE A 130 12.17 -20.50 -2.53
N LEU A 131 13.36 -20.19 -3.07
CA LEU A 131 13.58 -20.02 -4.51
C LEU A 131 13.31 -21.29 -5.31
N GLU A 132 13.50 -22.47 -4.72
CA GLU A 132 13.17 -23.76 -5.37
C GLU A 132 11.65 -23.87 -5.63
N PHE A 133 10.82 -23.32 -4.74
CA PHE A 133 9.36 -23.43 -4.79
C PHE A 133 8.66 -22.13 -5.23
N ALA A 134 9.38 -21.04 -5.44
CA ALA A 134 8.81 -19.73 -5.80
C ALA A 134 7.95 -19.77 -7.08
N GLY A 135 8.18 -20.76 -7.95
CA GLY A 135 7.38 -21.00 -9.14
C GLY A 135 5.89 -21.30 -8.84
N TYR A 136 5.55 -21.79 -7.64
CA TYR A 136 4.16 -21.99 -7.22
C TYR A 136 3.31 -20.71 -7.31
N ARG A 137 3.92 -19.54 -7.20
CA ARG A 137 3.24 -18.25 -7.36
C ARG A 137 2.57 -18.09 -8.73
N THR A 138 3.03 -18.79 -9.78
CA THR A 138 2.37 -18.80 -11.10
C THR A 138 1.02 -19.53 -11.07
N GLU A 139 0.79 -20.39 -10.08
CA GLU A 139 -0.50 -21.03 -9.86
C GLU A 139 -1.47 -20.12 -9.10
N ILE A 140 -0.95 -19.17 -8.35
CA ILE A 140 -1.72 -18.19 -7.56
C ILE A 140 -2.08 -16.97 -8.43
N TYR A 141 -1.08 -16.34 -9.05
CA TYR A 141 -1.23 -15.13 -9.85
C TYR A 141 -1.35 -15.48 -11.33
N LYS A 142 -2.57 -15.47 -11.88
CA LYS A 142 -2.86 -15.92 -13.24
C LYS A 142 -2.75 -14.81 -14.29
N ASN A 143 -3.14 -13.57 -13.92
CA ASN A 143 -3.25 -12.46 -14.86
C ASN A 143 -2.05 -11.51 -14.78
N HIS A 144 -1.51 -11.26 -13.58
CA HIS A 144 -0.33 -10.43 -13.35
C HIS A 144 0.34 -10.80 -12.04
N PHE A 145 1.60 -10.44 -11.86
CA PHE A 145 2.27 -10.54 -10.56
C PHE A 145 2.17 -9.21 -9.82
N PRO A 146 1.93 -9.23 -8.49
CA PRO A 146 2.01 -8.03 -7.67
C PRO A 146 3.45 -7.50 -7.58
N THR A 147 3.60 -6.25 -7.19
CA THR A 147 4.88 -5.69 -6.74
C THR A 147 5.23 -6.27 -5.36
N GLY A 148 6.47 -6.11 -4.90
CA GLY A 148 6.83 -6.51 -3.54
C GLY A 148 8.29 -6.93 -3.40
N SER A 149 8.60 -7.53 -2.26
CA SER A 149 9.96 -7.91 -1.89
C SER A 149 10.02 -9.32 -1.33
N TRP A 150 11.12 -10.00 -1.61
CA TRP A 150 11.49 -11.28 -0.98
C TRP A 150 12.66 -11.05 -0.03
N LEU A 151 12.44 -11.31 1.25
CA LEU A 151 13.37 -10.97 2.32
C LEU A 151 13.77 -12.22 3.10
N GLY A 152 15.07 -12.49 3.15
CA GLY A 152 15.63 -13.46 4.08
C GLY A 152 15.70 -12.85 5.47
N VAL A 153 15.06 -13.48 6.46
CA VAL A 153 15.04 -13.05 7.86
C VAL A 153 15.74 -14.07 8.74
N LYS A 154 16.22 -13.63 9.90
CA LYS A 154 16.93 -14.50 10.83
C LYS A 154 15.98 -15.49 11.50
N GLU A 155 14.79 -15.03 11.89
CA GLU A 155 13.76 -15.79 12.59
C GLU A 155 12.38 -15.17 12.34
N LEU A 156 11.34 -15.96 12.45
CA LEU A 156 9.94 -15.54 12.49
C LEU A 156 9.42 -15.68 13.93
N ALA A 157 8.15 -15.31 14.16
CA ALA A 157 7.57 -15.27 15.52
C ALA A 157 7.64 -16.59 16.28
N ILE A 158 7.57 -17.72 15.58
CA ILE A 158 7.70 -19.07 16.15
C ILE A 158 8.77 -19.81 15.35
N PRO A 159 9.68 -20.57 15.99
CA PRO A 159 10.82 -21.22 15.33
C PRO A 159 10.46 -22.20 14.21
N GLU A 160 9.28 -22.80 14.28
CA GLU A 160 8.77 -23.74 13.28
C GLU A 160 8.30 -23.06 11.99
N PHE A 161 8.07 -21.76 12.00
CA PHE A 161 7.71 -21.00 10.80
C PHE A 161 8.94 -20.74 9.94
N MET A 162 8.85 -21.08 8.67
CA MET A 162 9.91 -20.90 7.69
C MET A 162 9.57 -19.81 6.68
N ILE A 163 8.30 -19.43 6.57
CA ILE A 163 7.80 -18.44 5.62
C ILE A 163 6.62 -17.68 6.21
N GLU A 164 6.56 -16.39 5.91
CA GLU A 164 5.44 -15.50 6.19
C GLU A 164 5.17 -14.67 4.93
N ILE A 165 3.90 -14.48 4.57
CA ILE A 165 3.48 -13.74 3.37
C ILE A 165 2.44 -12.71 3.77
N GLU A 166 2.69 -11.42 3.47
CA GLU A 166 1.75 -10.32 3.65
C GLU A 166 1.31 -9.74 2.31
N LEU A 167 0.09 -9.20 2.25
CA LEU A 167 -0.48 -8.63 1.03
C LEU A 167 -1.03 -7.22 1.24
N GLU A 168 -0.92 -6.40 0.18
CA GLU A 168 -1.77 -5.23 0.00
C GLU A 168 -2.66 -5.44 -1.23
N VAL A 169 -3.93 -5.05 -1.07
CA VAL A 169 -4.98 -5.27 -2.07
C VAL A 169 -5.62 -3.93 -2.42
N HIS A 170 -5.91 -3.73 -3.68
CA HIS A 170 -6.70 -2.59 -4.14
C HIS A 170 -7.86 -3.10 -5.00
N LYS A 171 -9.06 -2.95 -4.47
CA LYS A 171 -10.28 -3.33 -5.17
C LYS A 171 -10.79 -2.16 -6.00
N ALA A 172 -10.79 -2.30 -7.33
CA ALA A 172 -11.49 -1.34 -8.20
C ALA A 172 -13.00 -1.32 -7.90
N GLU A 173 -13.61 -0.15 -8.01
CA GLU A 173 -15.08 0.00 -7.91
C GLU A 173 -15.81 -0.65 -9.09
#